data_a069f2a8a6d85ca08528ac3dd9c56369
#
_entry.id   a069f2a8a6d85ca08528ac3dd9c56369
#
_cell.length_a   1.000
_cell.length_b   1.000
_cell.length_c   1.000
_cell.angle_alpha   90.00
_cell.angle_beta   90.00
_cell.angle_gamma   90.00
#
_symmetry.space_group_name_H-M   'P 1'
#
loop_
_entity.id
_entity.type
_entity.pdbx_description
1 polymer ?
#
loop_
_entity_poly.entity_id
_entity_poly.type
_entity_poly.pdbx_seq_one_letter_code
_entity_poly.pdbx_strand_id
1 'polypeptide(L)'
;TITDARKQVVDFSEGYYNADLLIAVKSTDNSIVKFSDLTGKKVGLKQGTAAASFMKSKYKANYIEFPNIDNAYLDLQAGNLDAVVHDSPNVLYYVKTAGNGKVKSTGETDSILPQQYGFAMQKNSSLTPKVNQALQALRADGTYDKIYVKWFAKQPK
;
A
#
# COMPACT_ATOMS: atom_id res chain seq x y z
N THR A 1 5.08 -6.48 -2.50
CA THR A 1 6.25 -5.67 -2.10
C THR A 1 7.52 -6.50 -2.21
N ILE A 2 8.55 -5.95 -2.81
CA ILE A 2 9.91 -6.49 -2.83
C ILE A 2 10.51 -6.29 -1.44
N THR A 3 11.03 -7.37 -0.83
CA THR A 3 11.78 -7.32 0.43
C THR A 3 12.95 -8.28 0.36
N ASP A 4 14.03 -8.02 1.12
CA ASP A 4 15.21 -8.89 1.10
C ASP A 4 14.88 -10.30 1.62
N ALA A 5 14.01 -10.42 2.61
CA ALA A 5 13.55 -11.72 3.07
C ALA A 5 12.84 -12.52 1.96
N ARG A 6 11.98 -11.86 1.16
CA ARG A 6 11.29 -12.50 0.03
C ARG A 6 12.23 -12.85 -1.11
N LYS A 7 13.26 -12.03 -1.36
CA LYS A 7 14.30 -12.30 -2.36
C LYS A 7 15.09 -13.58 -2.09
N GLN A 8 15.08 -14.08 -0.87
CA GLN A 8 15.75 -15.37 -0.56
C GLN A 8 15.02 -16.56 -1.22
N VAL A 9 13.71 -16.49 -1.37
CA VAL A 9 12.86 -17.61 -1.81
C VAL A 9 12.24 -17.41 -3.20
N VAL A 10 12.19 -16.18 -3.71
CA VAL A 10 11.67 -15.86 -5.05
C VAL A 10 12.57 -14.85 -5.75
N ASP A 11 12.49 -14.81 -7.09
CA ASP A 11 13.03 -13.70 -7.87
C ASP A 11 11.96 -12.66 -8.13
N PHE A 12 12.39 -11.41 -8.20
CA PHE A 12 11.50 -10.30 -8.55
C PHE A 12 11.91 -9.66 -9.88
N SER A 13 10.93 -9.14 -10.59
CA SER A 13 11.19 -8.16 -11.65
C SER A 13 11.79 -6.89 -11.06
N GLU A 14 12.22 -5.98 -11.94
CA GLU A 14 12.41 -4.57 -11.57
C GLU A 14 11.13 -4.02 -10.91
N GLY A 15 11.32 -3.07 -9.98
CA GLY A 15 10.19 -2.40 -9.36
C GLY A 15 9.38 -1.60 -10.37
N TYR A 16 8.07 -1.83 -10.40
CA TYR A 16 7.19 -1.12 -11.34
C TYR A 16 6.30 -0.08 -10.65
N TYR A 17 6.18 -0.09 -9.32
CA TYR A 17 5.36 0.85 -8.56
C TYR A 17 6.03 1.16 -7.21
N ASN A 18 6.13 2.45 -6.87
CA ASN A 18 6.55 2.88 -5.54
C ASN A 18 5.30 2.98 -4.65
N ALA A 19 5.21 2.13 -3.64
CA ALA A 19 4.05 2.03 -2.77
C ALA A 19 4.38 2.56 -1.38
N ASP A 20 4.21 3.85 -1.18
CA ASP A 20 4.25 4.45 0.15
C ASP A 20 3.06 3.96 0.98
N LEU A 21 3.14 4.10 2.30
CA LEU A 21 2.02 3.87 3.19
C LEU A 21 1.13 5.11 3.26
N LEU A 22 -0.17 4.89 3.33
CA LEU A 22 -1.18 5.92 3.60
C LEU A 22 -2.05 5.53 4.79
N ILE A 23 -2.54 6.54 5.48
CA ILE A 23 -3.55 6.40 6.52
C ILE A 23 -4.93 6.66 5.91
N ALA A 24 -5.86 5.74 6.13
CA ALA A 24 -7.28 5.93 5.89
C ALA A 24 -8.00 6.20 7.21
N VAL A 25 -8.87 7.19 7.24
CA VAL A 25 -9.69 7.56 8.39
C VAL A 25 -11.15 7.76 7.96
N LYS A 26 -12.08 7.85 8.89
CA LYS A 26 -13.44 8.31 8.56
C LYS A 26 -13.38 9.71 7.94
N SER A 27 -14.22 9.98 6.96
CA SER A 27 -14.27 11.30 6.30
C SER A 27 -14.56 12.45 7.25
N THR A 28 -15.24 12.17 8.36
CA THR A 28 -15.57 13.14 9.43
C THR A 28 -14.43 13.33 10.43
N ASP A 29 -13.43 12.43 10.47
CA ASP A 29 -12.31 12.55 11.40
C ASP A 29 -11.25 13.51 10.85
N ASN A 30 -10.90 14.52 11.66
CA ASN A 30 -9.83 15.47 11.40
C ASN A 30 -8.74 15.43 12.49
N SER A 31 -8.80 14.48 13.41
CA SER A 31 -7.85 14.37 14.53
C SER A 31 -6.57 13.63 14.13
N ILE A 32 -6.64 12.76 13.11
CA ILE A 32 -5.50 12.01 12.59
C ILE A 32 -5.13 12.61 11.23
N VAL A 33 -3.97 13.26 11.17
CA VAL A 33 -3.45 13.92 9.96
C VAL A 33 -2.14 13.29 9.53
N LYS A 34 -1.34 12.82 10.48
CA LYS A 34 0.00 12.27 10.27
C LYS A 34 0.23 10.99 11.07
N PHE A 35 1.28 10.24 10.73
CA PHE A 35 1.56 8.94 11.37
C PHE A 35 1.82 9.06 12.87
N SER A 36 2.38 10.17 13.36
CA SER A 36 2.58 10.38 14.81
C SER A 36 1.26 10.49 15.59
N ASP A 37 0.16 10.87 14.93
CA ASP A 37 -1.16 11.01 15.57
C ASP A 37 -1.83 9.65 15.86
N LEU A 38 -1.24 8.57 15.33
CA LEU A 38 -1.72 7.20 15.57
C LEU A 38 -1.40 6.68 16.97
N THR A 39 -0.61 7.40 17.76
CA THR A 39 -0.24 6.96 19.13
C THR A 39 -1.49 6.73 19.96
N GLY A 40 -1.63 5.49 20.48
CA GLY A 40 -2.77 5.08 21.31
C GLY A 40 -4.08 4.83 20.55
N LYS A 41 -4.12 5.08 19.23
CA LYS A 41 -5.29 4.84 18.38
C LYS A 41 -5.43 3.36 18.02
N LYS A 42 -6.66 2.92 17.74
CA LYS A 42 -6.95 1.60 17.20
C LYS A 42 -6.71 1.59 15.70
N VAL A 43 -5.66 0.92 15.25
CA VAL A 43 -5.20 0.93 13.86
C VAL A 43 -5.31 -0.45 13.24
N GLY A 44 -6.10 -0.56 12.18
CA GLY A 44 -6.25 -1.78 11.38
C GLY A 44 -5.08 -1.95 10.41
N LEU A 45 -4.52 -3.17 10.38
CA LEU A 45 -3.46 -3.57 9.47
C LEU A 45 -3.81 -4.91 8.80
N LYS A 46 -3.26 -5.15 7.62
CA LYS A 46 -3.30 -6.49 7.01
C LYS A 46 -2.17 -7.35 7.54
N GLN A 47 -2.49 -8.49 8.14
CA GLN A 47 -1.50 -9.42 8.67
C GLN A 47 -0.53 -9.94 7.58
N GLY A 48 0.72 -10.24 7.97
CA GLY A 48 1.74 -10.81 7.08
C GLY A 48 2.26 -9.86 6.00
N THR A 49 1.96 -8.55 6.09
CA THR A 49 2.45 -7.54 5.15
C THR A 49 3.72 -6.84 5.65
N ALA A 50 4.51 -6.32 4.72
CA ALA A 50 5.64 -5.46 5.06
C ALA A 50 5.17 -4.19 5.79
N ALA A 51 4.01 -3.65 5.39
CA ALA A 51 3.36 -2.53 6.05
C ALA A 51 3.10 -2.79 7.53
N ALA A 52 2.51 -3.95 7.87
CA ALA A 52 2.22 -4.30 9.26
C ALA A 52 3.50 -4.40 10.10
N SER A 53 4.54 -5.05 9.58
CA SER A 53 5.83 -5.16 10.27
C SER A 53 6.48 -3.78 10.50
N PHE A 54 6.47 -2.92 9.48
CA PHE A 54 7.01 -1.57 9.57
C PHE A 54 6.26 -0.72 10.59
N MET A 55 4.92 -0.69 10.52
CA MET A 55 4.10 0.10 11.43
C MET A 55 4.37 -0.29 12.89
N LYS A 56 4.43 -1.59 13.18
CA LYS A 56 4.72 -2.09 14.54
C LYS A 56 6.13 -1.76 15.01
N SER A 57 7.10 -1.66 14.11
CA SER A 57 8.48 -1.32 14.47
C SER A 57 8.71 0.17 14.69
N LYS A 58 7.97 1.03 13.99
CA LYS A 58 8.23 2.48 13.95
C LYS A 58 7.26 3.29 14.80
N TYR A 59 5.99 2.88 14.87
CA TYR A 59 4.94 3.67 15.51
C TYR A 59 4.29 2.92 16.68
N LYS A 60 3.81 3.67 17.67
CA LYS A 60 3.09 3.12 18.83
C LYS A 60 1.59 3.33 18.66
N ALA A 61 0.85 2.26 18.39
CA ALA A 61 -0.60 2.28 18.28
C ALA A 61 -1.18 0.96 18.82
N ASN A 62 -2.50 0.89 18.99
CA ASN A 62 -3.21 -0.35 19.31
C ASN A 62 -3.56 -1.06 18.00
N TYR A 63 -2.69 -1.95 17.54
CA TYR A 63 -2.83 -2.62 16.26
C TYR A 63 -3.81 -3.79 16.33
N ILE A 64 -4.71 -3.83 15.34
CA ILE A 64 -5.63 -4.94 15.08
C ILE A 64 -5.33 -5.47 13.68
N GLU A 65 -4.93 -6.74 13.58
CA GLU A 65 -4.56 -7.35 12.31
C GLU A 65 -5.70 -8.15 11.72
N PHE A 66 -5.93 -7.94 10.43
CA PHE A 66 -6.98 -8.59 9.66
C PHE A 66 -6.39 -9.49 8.58
N PRO A 67 -6.92 -10.71 8.37
CA PRO A 67 -6.53 -11.54 7.23
C PRO A 67 -6.87 -10.88 5.88
N ASN A 68 -8.00 -10.16 5.83
CA ASN A 68 -8.41 -9.35 4.68
C ASN A 68 -8.53 -7.88 5.08
N ILE A 69 -7.87 -7.00 4.34
CA ILE A 69 -7.88 -5.56 4.61
C ILE A 69 -9.26 -4.92 4.44
N ASP A 70 -10.13 -5.49 3.60
CA ASP A 70 -11.48 -4.97 3.41
C ASP A 70 -12.29 -5.01 4.71
N ASN A 71 -12.06 -6.02 5.56
CA ASN A 71 -12.70 -6.10 6.87
C ASN A 71 -12.22 -4.97 7.80
N ALA A 72 -10.94 -4.58 7.72
CA ALA A 72 -10.44 -3.42 8.47
C ALA A 72 -11.13 -2.12 8.03
N TYR A 73 -11.34 -1.94 6.74
CA TYR A 73 -12.07 -0.77 6.24
C TYR A 73 -13.54 -0.76 6.67
N LEU A 74 -14.20 -1.91 6.70
CA LEU A 74 -15.57 -2.02 7.21
C LEU A 74 -15.64 -1.67 8.70
N ASP A 75 -14.68 -2.15 9.50
CA ASP A 75 -14.57 -1.81 10.91
C ASP A 75 -14.24 -0.32 11.13
N LEU A 76 -13.43 0.29 10.26
CA LEU A 76 -13.21 1.73 10.25
C LEU A 76 -14.54 2.50 10.00
N GLN A 77 -15.31 2.09 8.99
CA GLN A 77 -16.61 2.73 8.71
C GLN A 77 -17.59 2.56 9.87
N ALA A 78 -17.61 1.39 10.51
CA ALA A 78 -18.44 1.09 11.69
C ALA A 78 -18.01 1.87 12.95
N GLY A 79 -16.75 2.33 13.02
CA GLY A 79 -16.20 3.06 14.16
C GLY A 79 -15.54 2.17 15.20
N ASN A 80 -15.26 0.94 14.87
CA ASN A 80 -14.50 0.02 15.70
C ASN A 80 -12.98 0.31 15.64
N LEU A 81 -12.53 0.97 14.57
CA LEU A 81 -11.16 1.45 14.35
C LEU A 81 -11.15 2.99 14.21
N ASP A 82 -10.03 3.59 14.59
CA ASP A 82 -9.73 5.01 14.37
C ASP A 82 -9.10 5.24 13.00
N ALA A 83 -8.25 4.30 12.55
CA ALA A 83 -7.55 4.37 11.28
C ALA A 83 -7.29 2.98 10.68
N VAL A 84 -7.01 2.94 9.38
CA VAL A 84 -6.43 1.81 8.68
C VAL A 84 -5.17 2.29 7.97
N VAL A 85 -4.08 1.53 8.03
CA VAL A 85 -2.84 1.82 7.31
C VAL A 85 -2.55 0.70 6.33
N HIS A 86 -2.33 1.06 5.09
CA HIS A 86 -1.94 0.14 4.02
C HIS A 86 -1.15 0.87 2.94
N ASP A 87 -0.67 0.11 1.96
CA ASP A 87 0.01 0.63 0.77
C ASP A 87 -0.89 1.64 0.04
N SER A 88 -0.32 2.74 -0.41
CA SER A 88 -1.04 3.86 -1.03
C SER A 88 -2.01 3.47 -2.16
N PRO A 89 -1.67 2.54 -3.08
CA PRO A 89 -2.61 2.17 -4.13
C PRO A 89 -3.87 1.48 -3.59
N ASN A 90 -3.75 0.70 -2.52
CA ASN A 90 -4.91 0.05 -1.89
C ASN A 90 -5.81 1.07 -1.20
N VAL A 91 -5.23 1.97 -0.40
CA VAL A 91 -6.00 3.02 0.29
C VAL A 91 -6.72 3.92 -0.71
N LEU A 92 -6.01 4.41 -1.74
CA LEU A 92 -6.58 5.31 -2.75
C LEU A 92 -7.69 4.62 -3.56
N TYR A 93 -7.50 3.36 -3.91
CA TYR A 93 -8.52 2.58 -4.61
C TYR A 93 -9.77 2.40 -3.74
N TYR A 94 -9.60 2.01 -2.46
CA TYR A 94 -10.72 1.84 -1.55
C TYR A 94 -11.50 3.15 -1.36
N VAL A 95 -10.81 4.25 -1.09
CA VAL A 95 -11.44 5.58 -0.93
C VAL A 95 -12.25 5.96 -2.17
N LYS A 96 -11.72 5.69 -3.36
CA LYS A 96 -12.37 6.03 -4.64
C LYS A 96 -13.58 5.14 -4.95
N THR A 97 -13.58 3.89 -4.55
CA THR A 97 -14.59 2.88 -4.94
C THR A 97 -15.54 2.53 -3.80
N ALA A 98 -15.09 1.75 -2.84
CA ALA A 98 -15.93 1.20 -1.76
C ALA A 98 -16.05 2.13 -0.54
N GLY A 99 -15.24 3.17 -0.45
CA GLY A 99 -15.29 4.14 0.66
C GLY A 99 -16.58 4.97 0.70
N ASN A 100 -17.26 5.12 -0.44
CA ASN A 100 -18.58 5.77 -0.55
C ASN A 100 -18.67 7.13 0.16
N GLY A 101 -17.60 7.93 0.14
CA GLY A 101 -17.50 9.20 0.85
C GLY A 101 -17.39 9.08 2.38
N LYS A 102 -17.41 7.88 2.95
CA LYS A 102 -17.30 7.64 4.40
C LYS A 102 -15.86 7.54 4.89
N VAL A 103 -14.92 7.28 3.97
CA VAL A 103 -13.50 7.13 4.25
C VAL A 103 -12.70 8.09 3.38
N LYS A 104 -11.69 8.71 3.95
CA LYS A 104 -10.71 9.55 3.25
C LYS A 104 -9.29 9.11 3.60
N SER A 105 -8.31 9.46 2.76
CA SER A 105 -6.90 9.39 3.12
C SER A 105 -6.45 10.71 3.76
N THR A 106 -5.49 10.65 4.67
CA THR A 106 -4.95 11.88 5.29
C THR A 106 -4.02 12.67 4.36
N GLY A 107 -3.51 12.02 3.31
CA GLY A 107 -2.59 12.62 2.35
C GLY A 107 -1.12 12.57 2.77
N GLU A 108 -0.80 12.38 4.05
CA GLU A 108 0.57 12.11 4.47
C GLU A 108 0.98 10.69 4.09
N THR A 109 2.19 10.56 3.54
CA THR A 109 2.79 9.28 3.21
C THR A 109 3.99 9.00 4.07
N ASP A 110 4.22 7.74 4.40
CA ASP A 110 5.49 7.26 4.96
C ASP A 110 6.01 6.12 4.11
N SER A 111 7.34 6.04 4.00
CA SER A 111 8.00 5.06 3.14
C SER A 111 8.75 4.03 3.96
N ILE A 112 8.48 2.77 3.67
CA ILE A 112 9.42 1.69 3.93
C ILE A 112 10.42 1.73 2.77
N LEU A 113 11.62 2.24 2.96
CA LEU A 113 12.59 2.39 1.87
C LEU A 113 13.23 1.06 1.46
N PRO A 114 13.27 0.76 0.17
CA PRO A 114 12.40 1.19 -0.93
C PRO A 114 11.19 0.26 -1.04
N GLN A 115 10.00 0.74 -0.73
CA GLN A 115 8.79 -0.08 -0.91
C GLN A 115 8.36 -0.08 -2.37
N GLN A 116 8.82 -1.04 -3.12
CA GLN A 116 8.46 -1.24 -4.51
C GLN A 116 7.63 -2.51 -4.71
N TYR A 117 6.69 -2.45 -5.63
CA TYR A 117 6.06 -3.64 -6.18
C TYR A 117 6.88 -4.18 -7.34
N GLY A 118 7.09 -5.48 -7.33
CA GLY A 118 7.66 -6.25 -8.42
C GLY A 118 6.84 -7.52 -8.62
N PHE A 119 6.89 -8.06 -9.82
CA PHE A 119 6.34 -9.39 -10.09
C PHE A 119 7.26 -10.44 -9.48
N ALA A 120 6.67 -11.36 -8.70
CA ALA A 120 7.40 -12.46 -8.09
C ALA A 120 7.36 -13.69 -9.00
N MET A 121 8.50 -14.32 -9.21
CA MET A 121 8.69 -15.53 -9.99
C MET A 121 9.47 -16.56 -9.17
N GLN A 122 9.41 -17.82 -9.59
CA GLN A 122 10.29 -18.85 -9.00
C GLN A 122 11.76 -18.45 -9.15
N LYS A 123 12.59 -18.88 -8.21
CA LYS A 123 14.04 -18.68 -8.28
C LYS A 123 14.61 -19.20 -9.60
N ASN A 124 15.50 -18.40 -10.20
CA ASN A 124 16.14 -18.69 -11.47
C ASN A 124 15.17 -18.85 -12.65
N SER A 125 14.00 -18.20 -12.58
CA SER A 125 13.01 -18.26 -13.65
C SER A 125 13.49 -17.51 -14.90
N SER A 126 13.41 -18.16 -16.05
CA SER A 126 13.67 -17.54 -17.37
C SER A 126 12.64 -16.44 -17.73
N LEU A 127 11.57 -16.30 -16.96
CA LEU A 127 10.58 -15.24 -17.14
C LEU A 127 11.08 -13.90 -16.61
N THR A 128 11.96 -13.88 -15.61
CA THR A 128 12.42 -12.62 -14.97
C THR A 128 12.97 -11.62 -16.00
N PRO A 129 13.93 -11.97 -16.88
CA PRO A 129 14.40 -11.03 -17.88
C PRO A 129 13.34 -10.63 -18.90
N LYS A 130 12.42 -11.54 -19.27
CA LYS A 130 11.33 -11.25 -20.20
C LYS A 130 10.33 -10.24 -19.62
N VAL A 131 9.99 -10.38 -18.34
CA VAL A 131 9.11 -9.43 -17.64
C VAL A 131 9.79 -8.06 -17.53
N ASN A 132 11.07 -8.00 -17.20
CA ASN A 132 11.81 -6.74 -17.16
C ASN A 132 11.84 -6.04 -18.53
N GLN A 133 12.12 -6.79 -19.59
CA GLN A 133 12.09 -6.25 -20.96
C GLN A 133 10.70 -5.69 -21.33
N ALA A 134 9.62 -6.40 -20.95
CA ALA A 134 8.26 -5.94 -21.19
C ALA A 134 7.95 -4.65 -20.39
N LEU A 135 8.36 -4.57 -19.11
CA LEU A 135 8.20 -3.36 -18.31
C LEU A 135 8.93 -2.16 -18.91
N GLN A 136 10.16 -2.37 -19.39
CA GLN A 136 10.94 -1.32 -20.06
C GLN A 136 10.25 -0.85 -21.34
N ALA A 137 9.74 -1.77 -22.17
CA ALA A 137 9.00 -1.44 -23.38
C ALA A 137 7.73 -0.62 -23.09
N LEU A 138 6.93 -1.03 -22.07
CA LEU A 138 5.72 -0.32 -21.66
C LEU A 138 6.01 1.10 -21.12
N ARG A 139 7.19 1.31 -20.52
CA ARG A 139 7.63 2.64 -20.11
C ARG A 139 8.06 3.48 -21.31
N ALA A 140 8.81 2.88 -22.23
CA ALA A 140 9.33 3.56 -23.39
C ALA A 140 8.24 4.05 -24.36
N ASP A 141 7.14 3.29 -24.50
CA ASP A 141 6.02 3.63 -25.39
C ASP A 141 4.91 4.47 -24.72
N GLY A 142 5.07 4.80 -23.41
CA GLY A 142 4.11 5.58 -22.64
C GLY A 142 2.86 4.80 -22.21
N THR A 143 2.77 3.50 -22.47
CA THR A 143 1.63 2.67 -22.04
C THR A 143 1.56 2.56 -20.53
N TYR A 144 2.71 2.47 -19.86
CA TYR A 144 2.79 2.46 -18.39
C TYR A 144 2.12 3.70 -17.80
N ASP A 145 2.43 4.90 -18.30
CA ASP A 145 1.88 6.15 -17.80
C ASP A 145 0.37 6.25 -18.00
N LYS A 146 -0.12 5.80 -19.16
CA LYS A 146 -1.57 5.73 -19.44
C LYS A 146 -2.31 4.83 -18.45
N ILE A 147 -1.76 3.66 -18.15
CA ILE A 147 -2.33 2.73 -17.16
C ILE A 147 -2.29 3.37 -15.77
N TYR A 148 -1.17 3.98 -15.39
CA TYR A 148 -1.01 4.61 -14.10
C TYR A 148 -2.04 5.71 -13.87
N VAL A 149 -2.19 6.63 -14.83
CA VAL A 149 -3.17 7.73 -14.75
C VAL A 149 -4.61 7.20 -14.69
N LYS A 150 -4.92 6.15 -15.47
CA LYS A 150 -6.24 5.53 -15.46
C LYS A 150 -6.66 5.08 -14.05
N TRP A 151 -5.73 4.50 -13.29
CA TRP A 151 -6.05 3.91 -11.97
C TRP A 151 -5.84 4.87 -10.81
N PHE A 152 -4.83 5.74 -10.88
CA PHE A 152 -4.40 6.58 -9.74
C PHE A 152 -4.58 8.08 -9.97
N ALA A 153 -5.07 8.50 -11.12
CA ALA A 153 -5.41 9.90 -11.47
C ALA A 153 -4.23 10.91 -11.41
N LYS A 154 -2.99 10.46 -11.24
CA LYS A 154 -1.77 11.28 -11.26
C LYS A 154 -0.66 10.52 -11.98
N GLN A 155 0.25 11.25 -12.63
CA GLN A 155 1.46 10.63 -13.20
C GLN A 155 2.38 10.09 -12.11
N PRO A 156 3.12 9.00 -12.38
CA PRO A 156 4.14 8.50 -11.47
C PRO A 156 5.21 9.58 -11.24
N LYS A 157 5.64 9.71 -9.99
CA LYS A 157 6.78 10.56 -9.63
C LYS A 157 8.08 9.83 -9.88
#